data_82d89eb43f9ec16118406289223f47b9
#
_entry.id   82d89eb43f9ec16118406289223f47b9
#
_cell.length_a   1.000
_cell.length_b   1.000
_cell.length_c   1.000
_cell.angle_alpha   90.00
_cell.angle_beta   90.00
_cell.angle_gamma   90.00
#
_symmetry.space_group_name_H-M   'P 1'
#
loop_
_entity.id
_entity.type
_entity.pdbx_description
1 polymer ?
#
loop_
_entity_poly.entity_id
_entity_poly.type
_entity_poly.pdbx_seq_one_letter_code
_entity_poly.pdbx_strand_id
1 'polypeptide(L)'
;MVRKKPCVLACVTSQFECDRIIKTAEHIANEEECELRVLSVLQPTSDYSEIGGEIEYLYKVARESVADMTVLFHDNAPYACADFVNKNNVQRIVTGMHDGGNESFIVMFNRFAPMVSITMVAKDNTAYSMDVCKAAVR
;
A
#
# COMPACT_ATOMS: atom_id res chain seq x y z
N MET A 1 -10.25 13.71 -22.70
CA MET A 1 -10.32 13.01 -21.40
C MET A 1 -8.93 12.59 -20.97
N VAL A 2 -8.53 12.99 -19.80
CA VAL A 2 -7.20 12.66 -19.27
C VAL A 2 -7.29 11.38 -18.47
N ARG A 3 -6.53 10.36 -18.87
CA ARG A 3 -6.43 9.15 -18.08
C ARG A 3 -5.51 9.39 -16.90
N LYS A 4 -5.93 8.92 -15.73
CA LYS A 4 -5.03 8.89 -14.59
C LYS A 4 -3.90 7.92 -14.89
N LYS A 5 -2.68 8.31 -14.58
CA LYS A 5 -1.55 7.40 -14.64
C LYS A 5 -1.78 6.21 -13.71
N PRO A 6 -1.35 5.03 -14.10
CA PRO A 6 -1.37 3.91 -13.16
C PRO A 6 -0.44 4.22 -11.98
N CYS A 7 -0.76 3.66 -10.83
CA CYS A 7 0.09 3.88 -9.66
C CYS A 7 0.36 2.60 -8.92
N VAL A 8 1.47 2.63 -8.19
CA VAL A 8 1.84 1.63 -7.20
C VAL A 8 1.52 2.22 -5.84
N LEU A 9 0.83 1.47 -5.00
CA LEU A 9 0.38 1.94 -3.70
C LEU A 9 1.15 1.23 -2.60
N ALA A 10 1.89 1.99 -1.79
CA ALA A 10 2.47 1.45 -0.57
C ALA A 10 1.41 1.49 0.53
N CYS A 11 0.98 0.32 0.98
CA CYS A 11 0.02 0.19 2.08
C CYS A 11 0.83 -0.04 3.35
N VAL A 12 0.84 0.95 4.23
CA VAL A 12 1.66 0.91 5.43
C VAL A 12 0.79 1.12 6.66
N THR A 13 1.22 0.54 7.76
CA THR A 13 0.66 0.85 9.07
C THR A 13 1.45 2.02 9.67
N SER A 14 1.03 2.49 10.82
CA SER A 14 1.68 3.61 11.50
C SER A 14 2.99 3.23 12.19
N GLN A 15 3.63 2.12 11.82
CA GLN A 15 4.85 1.66 12.44
C GLN A 15 6.08 2.32 11.82
N PHE A 16 7.13 2.45 12.65
CA PHE A 16 8.34 3.17 12.24
C PHE A 16 9.20 2.44 11.22
N GLU A 17 8.85 1.21 10.84
CA GLU A 17 9.60 0.44 9.82
C GLU A 17 8.99 0.52 8.44
N CYS A 18 8.05 1.44 8.23
CA CYS A 18 7.33 1.54 6.97
C CYS A 18 8.20 2.06 5.81
N ASP A 19 9.34 2.70 6.11
CA ASP A 19 10.19 3.28 5.08
C ASP A 19 10.69 2.23 4.08
N ARG A 20 10.99 1.01 4.52
CA ARG A 20 11.43 -0.05 3.60
C ARG A 20 10.32 -0.44 2.62
N ILE A 21 9.06 -0.38 3.07
CA ILE A 21 7.92 -0.69 2.20
C ILE A 21 7.76 0.42 1.17
N ILE A 22 7.84 1.66 1.60
CA ILE A 22 7.72 2.82 0.71
C ILE A 22 8.85 2.84 -0.31
N LYS A 23 10.09 2.54 0.12
CA LYS A 23 11.22 2.52 -0.80
C LYS A 23 11.14 1.39 -1.81
N THR A 24 10.66 0.23 -1.40
CA THR A 24 10.42 -0.88 -2.33
C THR A 24 9.35 -0.48 -3.35
N ALA A 25 8.28 0.15 -2.88
CA ALA A 25 7.22 0.62 -3.77
C ALA A 25 7.73 1.68 -4.74
N GLU A 26 8.60 2.59 -4.26
CA GLU A 26 9.22 3.59 -5.12
C GLU A 26 10.05 2.95 -6.23
N HIS A 27 10.84 1.96 -5.88
CA HIS A 27 11.66 1.24 -6.86
C HIS A 27 10.79 0.57 -7.93
N ILE A 28 9.72 -0.09 -7.50
CA ILE A 28 8.79 -0.74 -8.42
C ILE A 28 8.09 0.30 -9.30
N ALA A 29 7.64 1.40 -8.70
CA ALA A 29 6.95 2.46 -9.44
C ALA A 29 7.87 3.04 -10.52
N ASN A 30 9.16 3.25 -10.20
CA ASN A 30 10.11 3.76 -11.17
C ASN A 30 10.34 2.77 -12.30
N GLU A 31 10.47 1.48 -11.99
CA GLU A 31 10.66 0.46 -13.01
C GLU A 31 9.44 0.31 -13.92
N GLU A 32 8.25 0.46 -13.37
CA GLU A 32 7.01 0.29 -14.12
C GLU A 32 6.46 1.60 -14.67
N GLU A 33 7.19 2.69 -14.49
CA GLU A 33 6.78 4.02 -14.93
C GLU A 33 5.42 4.43 -14.38
N CYS A 34 5.21 4.14 -13.09
CA CYS A 34 3.99 4.45 -12.37
C CYS A 34 4.21 5.55 -11.36
N GLU A 35 3.14 6.21 -10.96
CA GLU A 35 3.18 7.10 -9.82
C GLU A 35 3.23 6.30 -8.53
N LEU A 36 3.85 6.86 -7.52
CA LEU A 36 3.88 6.28 -6.18
C LEU A 36 2.87 7.00 -5.29
N ARG A 37 2.04 6.22 -4.62
CA ARG A 37 1.15 6.75 -3.58
C ARG A 37 1.33 5.94 -2.32
N VAL A 38 1.09 6.57 -1.18
CA VAL A 38 1.20 5.93 0.13
C VAL A 38 -0.15 6.01 0.81
N LEU A 39 -0.61 4.89 1.32
CA LEU A 39 -1.88 4.81 2.05
C LEU A 39 -1.62 4.18 3.41
N SER A 40 -2.12 4.82 4.45
CA SER A 40 -2.16 4.25 5.79
C SER A 40 -3.61 4.17 6.23
N VAL A 41 -4.06 2.99 6.63
CA VAL A 41 -5.40 2.80 7.18
C VAL A 41 -5.24 2.55 8.68
N LEU A 42 -5.80 3.44 9.47
CA LEU A 42 -5.73 3.40 10.93
C LEU A 42 -7.11 3.12 11.49
N GLN A 43 -7.16 2.45 12.64
CA GLN A 43 -8.44 2.24 13.29
C GLN A 43 -8.94 3.52 13.90
N PRO A 44 -10.26 3.79 13.83
CA PRO A 44 -10.83 4.94 14.52
C PRO A 44 -10.59 4.81 16.01
N THR A 45 -10.19 5.92 16.63
CA THR A 45 -9.92 5.95 18.06
C THR A 45 -10.28 7.33 18.60
N SER A 46 -10.58 7.39 19.88
CA SER A 46 -10.80 8.67 20.56
C SER A 46 -9.50 9.32 21.02
N ASP A 47 -8.40 8.59 20.98
CA ASP A 47 -7.10 9.09 21.41
C ASP A 47 -6.16 9.18 20.22
N TYR A 48 -6.02 10.39 19.70
CA TYR A 48 -5.14 10.64 18.55
C TYR A 48 -3.77 11.16 18.96
N SER A 49 -3.49 11.27 20.25
CA SER A 49 -2.21 11.83 20.70
C SER A 49 -1.01 10.95 20.34
N GLU A 50 -1.20 9.64 20.34
CA GLU A 50 -0.13 8.72 19.98
C GLU A 50 0.03 8.59 18.47
N ILE A 51 -1.05 8.82 17.72
CA ILE A 51 -1.06 8.64 16.27
C ILE A 51 -0.35 9.79 15.57
N GLY A 52 -0.37 10.98 16.15
CA GLY A 52 0.17 12.17 15.51
C GLY A 52 1.62 12.04 15.09
N GLY A 53 2.47 11.53 16.00
CA GLY A 53 3.88 11.32 15.69
C GLY A 53 4.12 10.29 14.60
N GLU A 54 3.31 9.24 14.59
CA GLU A 54 3.39 8.22 13.56
C GLU A 54 2.98 8.75 12.20
N ILE A 55 1.93 9.56 12.15
CA ILE A 55 1.47 10.18 10.91
C ILE A 55 2.54 11.14 10.38
N GLU A 56 3.14 11.94 11.25
CA GLU A 56 4.21 12.84 10.84
C GLU A 56 5.41 12.09 10.28
N TYR A 57 5.76 10.97 10.89
CA TYR A 57 6.84 10.13 10.41
C TYR A 57 6.54 9.57 9.02
N LEU A 58 5.33 9.04 8.83
CA LEU A 58 4.91 8.51 7.54
C LEU A 58 4.93 9.60 6.46
N TYR A 59 4.43 10.78 6.81
CA TYR A 59 4.40 11.91 5.89
C TYR A 59 5.82 12.31 5.46
N LYS A 60 6.74 12.33 6.41
CA LYS A 60 8.14 12.65 6.11
C LYS A 60 8.74 11.65 5.13
N VAL A 61 8.53 10.35 5.38
CA VAL A 61 9.08 9.30 4.51
C VAL A 61 8.45 9.38 3.12
N ALA A 62 7.15 9.62 3.05
CA ALA A 62 6.46 9.76 1.77
C ALA A 62 6.99 10.96 0.97
N ARG A 63 7.25 12.07 1.64
CA ARG A 63 7.82 13.26 0.99
C ARG A 63 9.20 12.99 0.41
N GLU A 64 10.02 12.23 1.11
CA GLU A 64 11.35 11.89 0.62
C GLU A 64 11.30 11.06 -0.66
N SER A 65 10.24 10.31 -0.84
CA SER A 65 10.02 9.52 -2.06
C SER A 65 9.13 10.23 -3.08
N VAL A 66 8.82 11.49 -2.86
CA VAL A 66 7.97 12.32 -3.75
C VAL A 66 6.63 11.62 -4.00
N ALA A 67 5.98 11.18 -2.95
CA ALA A 67 4.72 10.45 -3.03
C ALA A 67 3.60 11.21 -2.34
N ASP A 68 2.42 11.09 -2.89
CA ASP A 68 1.21 11.54 -2.20
C ASP A 68 0.88 10.55 -1.09
N MET A 69 0.46 11.06 0.06
CA MET A 69 0.08 10.24 1.19
C MET A 69 -1.36 10.49 1.57
N THR A 70 -2.08 9.41 1.81
CA THR A 70 -3.46 9.45 2.30
C THR A 70 -3.55 8.63 3.58
N VAL A 71 -4.22 9.18 4.58
CA VAL A 71 -4.52 8.47 5.82
C VAL A 71 -6.03 8.31 5.91
N LEU A 72 -6.49 7.09 6.08
CA LEU A 72 -7.90 6.78 6.25
C LEU A 72 -8.11 6.15 7.62
N PHE A 73 -9.23 6.49 8.25
CA PHE A 73 -9.64 5.87 9.50
C PHE A 73 -10.77 4.90 9.19
N HIS A 74 -10.52 3.62 9.38
CA HIS A 74 -11.49 2.59 9.06
C HIS A 74 -11.20 1.35 9.89
N ASP A 75 -12.23 0.66 10.32
CA ASP A 75 -12.08 -0.54 11.14
C ASP A 75 -11.79 -1.79 10.30
N ASN A 76 -11.94 -1.71 8.98
CA ASN A 76 -11.64 -2.82 8.08
C ASN A 76 -10.59 -2.35 7.05
N ALA A 77 -9.32 -2.57 7.38
CA ALA A 77 -8.22 -2.10 6.56
C ALA A 77 -8.19 -2.72 5.15
N PRO A 78 -8.39 -4.04 4.98
CA PRO A 78 -8.40 -4.60 3.63
C PRO A 78 -9.48 -4.02 2.74
N TYR A 79 -10.66 -3.79 3.29
CA TYR A 79 -11.75 -3.19 2.53
C TYR A 79 -11.44 -1.75 2.14
N ALA A 80 -10.95 -0.95 3.08
CA ALA A 80 -10.62 0.46 2.82
C ALA A 80 -9.52 0.56 1.77
N CYS A 81 -8.52 -0.31 1.85
CA CYS A 81 -7.44 -0.34 0.88
C CYS A 81 -7.97 -0.72 -0.51
N ALA A 82 -8.82 -1.73 -0.59
CA ALA A 82 -9.39 -2.16 -1.87
C ALA A 82 -10.28 -1.08 -2.49
N ASP A 83 -11.07 -0.39 -1.66
CA ASP A 83 -11.90 0.73 -2.13
C ASP A 83 -11.04 1.85 -2.71
N PHE A 84 -9.95 2.19 -2.02
CA PHE A 84 -9.00 3.19 -2.50
C PHE A 84 -8.38 2.77 -3.84
N VAL A 85 -7.97 1.51 -3.93
CA VAL A 85 -7.38 0.96 -5.13
C VAL A 85 -8.33 1.06 -6.32
N ASN A 86 -9.60 0.72 -6.10
CA ASN A 86 -10.59 0.72 -7.18
C ASN A 86 -10.92 2.13 -7.66
N LYS A 87 -10.70 3.16 -6.82
CA LYS A 87 -10.98 4.55 -7.17
C LYS A 87 -9.79 5.29 -7.76
N ASN A 88 -8.59 4.74 -7.68
CA ASN A 88 -7.36 5.51 -7.96
C ASN A 88 -6.42 4.87 -8.97
N ASN A 89 -6.90 3.93 -9.77
CA ASN A 89 -6.11 3.29 -10.83
C ASN A 89 -4.82 2.67 -10.30
N VAL A 90 -4.91 1.97 -9.18
CA VAL A 90 -3.77 1.27 -8.59
C VAL A 90 -3.64 -0.09 -9.25
N GLN A 91 -2.46 -0.39 -9.78
CA GLN A 91 -2.21 -1.68 -10.41
C GLN A 91 -1.49 -2.67 -9.49
N ARG A 92 -0.84 -2.18 -8.44
CA ARG A 92 -0.12 -3.03 -7.50
C ARG A 92 -0.11 -2.37 -6.13
N ILE A 93 -0.29 -3.17 -5.09
CA ILE A 93 -0.01 -2.72 -3.73
C ILE A 93 1.31 -3.34 -3.25
N VAL A 94 2.00 -2.60 -2.41
CA VAL A 94 3.20 -3.07 -1.72
C VAL A 94 2.93 -2.95 -0.23
N THR A 95 3.06 -4.03 0.50
CA THR A 95 2.76 -4.07 1.93
C THR A 95 3.80 -4.90 2.66
N GLY A 96 3.84 -4.78 3.98
CA GLY A 96 4.76 -5.56 4.79
C GLY A 96 4.26 -6.98 4.97
N MET A 97 5.21 -7.91 5.08
CA MET A 97 4.91 -9.29 5.44
C MET A 97 4.95 -9.40 6.95
N HIS A 98 3.89 -9.93 7.54
CA HIS A 98 3.83 -10.14 8.98
C HIS A 98 4.34 -11.53 9.35
N ASP A 99 5.25 -11.57 10.31
CA ASP A 99 5.64 -12.83 10.93
C ASP A 99 4.51 -13.26 11.87
N GLY A 100 4.13 -14.49 11.86
CA GLY A 100 3.14 -14.98 12.78
C GLY A 100 1.75 -15.17 12.20
N GLY A 101 1.64 -15.10 10.92
CA GLY A 101 0.51 -15.71 10.24
C GLY A 101 -0.79 -14.97 10.26
N ASN A 102 -0.81 -13.68 10.42
CA ASN A 102 -2.04 -12.96 10.15
C ASN A 102 -2.12 -12.65 8.65
N GLU A 103 -2.49 -13.66 7.89
CA GLU A 103 -2.62 -13.54 6.44
C GLU A 103 -3.93 -12.88 6.03
N SER A 104 -4.76 -12.52 7.00
CA SER A 104 -6.10 -12.05 6.71
C SER A 104 -6.12 -10.80 5.83
N PHE A 105 -5.15 -9.89 5.99
CA PHE A 105 -5.12 -8.69 5.16
C PHE A 105 -5.01 -9.06 3.68
N ILE A 106 -4.02 -9.89 3.33
CA ILE A 106 -3.76 -10.25 1.94
C ILE A 106 -4.95 -11.02 1.35
N VAL A 107 -5.48 -11.99 2.10
CA VAL A 107 -6.59 -12.80 1.64
C VAL A 107 -7.84 -11.93 1.42
N MET A 108 -8.15 -11.08 2.37
CA MET A 108 -9.33 -10.22 2.26
C MET A 108 -9.15 -9.15 1.19
N PHE A 109 -7.95 -8.56 1.10
CA PHE A 109 -7.69 -7.58 0.04
C PHE A 109 -7.88 -8.22 -1.34
N ASN A 110 -7.31 -9.39 -1.54
CA ASN A 110 -7.42 -10.09 -2.83
C ASN A 110 -8.88 -10.40 -3.17
N ARG A 111 -9.68 -10.71 -2.15
CA ARG A 111 -11.11 -10.98 -2.35
C ARG A 111 -11.85 -9.76 -2.84
N PHE A 112 -11.50 -8.56 -2.33
CA PHE A 112 -12.15 -7.30 -2.72
C PHE A 112 -11.56 -6.70 -3.98
N ALA A 113 -10.29 -7.00 -4.30
CA ALA A 113 -9.59 -6.42 -5.43
C ALA A 113 -8.77 -7.50 -6.15
N PRO A 114 -9.44 -8.47 -6.80
CA PRO A 114 -8.74 -9.63 -7.36
C PRO A 114 -7.85 -9.32 -8.55
N MET A 115 -8.00 -8.16 -9.16
CA MET A 115 -7.22 -7.80 -10.35
C MET A 115 -5.99 -6.94 -10.04
N VAL A 116 -5.67 -6.78 -8.76
CA VAL A 116 -4.54 -5.97 -8.33
C VAL A 116 -3.42 -6.87 -7.84
N SER A 117 -2.22 -6.66 -8.36
CA SER A 117 -1.04 -7.42 -7.96
C SER A 117 -0.58 -6.99 -6.57
N ILE A 118 0.07 -7.88 -5.86
CA ILE A 118 0.50 -7.64 -4.48
C ILE A 118 1.98 -7.99 -4.35
N THR A 119 2.75 -7.09 -3.76
CA THR A 119 4.13 -7.37 -3.35
C THR A 119 4.21 -7.24 -1.84
N MET A 120 4.75 -8.27 -1.20
CA MET A 120 4.99 -8.28 0.25
C MET A 120 6.48 -8.11 0.51
N VAL A 121 6.82 -7.25 1.45
CA VAL A 121 8.21 -6.98 1.82
C VAL A 121 8.47 -7.56 3.20
N ALA A 122 9.37 -8.54 3.27
CA ALA A 122 9.77 -9.15 4.52
C ALA A 122 10.71 -8.24 5.29
N LYS A 123 10.95 -8.57 6.56
CA LYS A 123 11.83 -7.75 7.42
C LYS A 123 13.26 -7.69 6.92
N ASP A 124 13.72 -8.69 6.18
CA ASP A 124 15.06 -8.70 5.59
C ASP A 124 15.10 -8.04 4.21
N ASN A 125 14.03 -7.32 3.86
CA ASN A 125 13.85 -6.63 2.58
C ASN A 125 13.63 -7.55 1.37
N THR A 126 13.46 -8.85 1.59
CA THR A 126 13.08 -9.74 0.50
C THR A 126 11.66 -9.40 0.05
N ALA A 127 11.47 -9.27 -1.24
CA ALA A 127 10.16 -8.96 -1.81
C ALA A 127 9.57 -10.20 -2.45
N TYR A 128 8.32 -10.47 -2.14
CA TYR A 128 7.56 -11.59 -2.69
C TYR A 128 6.36 -11.02 -3.44
N SER A 129 6.28 -11.33 -4.72
CA SER A 129 5.21 -10.78 -5.56
C SER A 129 4.19 -11.85 -5.95
N MET A 130 2.93 -11.46 -5.87
CA MET A 130 1.81 -12.22 -6.42
C MET A 130 1.24 -11.38 -7.55
N ASP A 131 1.56 -11.74 -8.77
CA ASP A 131 1.21 -10.93 -9.91
C ASP A 131 -0.05 -11.45 -10.58
N VAL A 132 -0.93 -10.51 -10.93
CA VAL A 132 -2.08 -10.84 -11.73
C VAL A 132 -1.61 -10.90 -13.19
N CYS A 133 -1.69 -12.09 -13.76
CA CYS A 133 -1.33 -12.28 -15.16
C CYS A 133 -2.57 -12.08 -16.00
N LYS A 134 -2.52 -11.13 -16.93
CA LYS A 134 -3.60 -10.93 -17.86
C LYS A 134 -3.58 -12.06 -18.88
N ALA A 135 -4.71 -12.67 -19.09
CA ALA A 135 -4.82 -13.68 -20.13
C ALA A 135 -4.48 -13.04 -21.48
N ALA A 136 -3.77 -13.80 -22.32
CA ALA A 136 -3.47 -13.33 -23.66
C ALA A 136 -4.79 -13.09 -24.40
N VAL A 137 -4.89 -11.92 -25.01
CA VAL A 137 -6.05 -11.59 -25.82
C VAL A 137 -5.84 -12.22 -27.19
N ARG A 138 -6.83 -12.91 -27.63
CA ARG A 138 -6.76 -13.60 -28.92
C ARG A 138 -7.75 -13.03 -29.88
#